data_49f91b8b9ace8cfb2ae9d15d76a82d5a
#
_entry.id   49f91b8b9ace8cfb2ae9d15d76a82d5a
#
_cell.length_a   1.000
_cell.length_b   1.000
_cell.length_c   1.000
_cell.angle_alpha   90.00
_cell.angle_beta   90.00
_cell.angle_gamma   90.00
#
_symmetry.space_group_name_H-M   'P 1'
#
loop_
_entity.id
_entity.type
_entity.pdbx_description
1 polymer ?
#
loop_
_entity_poly.entity_id
_entity_poly.type
_entity_poly.pdbx_seq_one_letter_code
_entity_poly.pdbx_strand_id
1 'polypeptide(L)'
;MKINELPTPCYVIDEKKLRKNLEILKKVKDDTGCKILLAQKAFSNFFEYPLIGQYLDGTTASGLFEAKLGYEKMGKENHVFAPAFKESEIGEITDICEHLVFNSFSQLEKYADFCKEKGVSIGIRVNPECSTQGDHAIYDPCAPGSRLGVTLANFREDLVEKLDGIHFHTLCEQNSDDLETTLKAVEDKFGKYLKLPNIKWLNMGGGHHITRNDYDIDRLERCIRHMQETYDVIVYVEPGEAVALNAGYLVTEVM
;
A
#
# COMPACT_ATOMS: atom_id res chain seq x y z
N MET A 1 23.77 -14.80 -18.78
CA MET A 1 24.09 -15.83 -17.79
C MET A 1 23.24 -17.05 -18.12
N LYS A 2 23.82 -18.25 -18.14
CA LYS A 2 23.06 -19.48 -18.39
C LYS A 2 22.67 -20.12 -17.07
N ILE A 3 21.48 -20.72 -17.00
CA ILE A 3 20.96 -21.33 -15.76
C ILE A 3 21.92 -22.37 -15.15
N ASN A 4 22.58 -23.15 -16.00
CA ASN A 4 23.54 -24.18 -15.56
C ASN A 4 24.91 -23.64 -15.07
N GLU A 5 25.10 -22.33 -15.10
CA GLU A 5 26.30 -21.65 -14.58
C GLU A 5 26.02 -20.99 -13.20
N LEU A 6 24.80 -21.11 -12.69
CA LEU A 6 24.39 -20.52 -11.42
C LEU A 6 24.79 -21.45 -10.25
N PRO A 7 25.23 -20.87 -9.12
CA PRO A 7 25.35 -21.65 -7.89
C PRO A 7 23.96 -22.06 -7.41
N THR A 8 23.81 -23.34 -7.04
CA THR A 8 22.51 -23.85 -6.52
C THR A 8 22.63 -24.23 -5.04
N PRO A 9 21.55 -24.07 -4.25
CA PRO A 9 20.29 -23.39 -4.61
C PRO A 9 20.45 -21.86 -4.62
N CYS A 10 19.73 -21.16 -5.53
CA CYS A 10 19.69 -19.70 -5.53
C CYS A 10 18.34 -19.16 -6.04
N TYR A 11 18.00 -17.94 -5.62
CA TYR A 11 16.92 -17.18 -6.22
C TYR A 11 17.46 -16.31 -7.34
N VAL A 12 16.73 -16.25 -8.45
CA VAL A 12 17.07 -15.45 -9.64
C VAL A 12 15.90 -14.51 -9.95
N ILE A 13 16.21 -13.24 -10.15
CA ILE A 13 15.25 -12.26 -10.67
C ILE A 13 15.51 -12.05 -12.15
N ASP A 14 14.44 -12.16 -12.96
CA ASP A 14 14.46 -11.82 -14.38
C ASP A 14 14.05 -10.35 -14.54
N GLU A 15 15.03 -9.46 -14.61
CA GLU A 15 14.79 -8.02 -14.76
C GLU A 15 13.93 -7.68 -15.99
N LYS A 16 13.99 -8.46 -17.07
CA LYS A 16 13.15 -8.21 -18.25
C LYS A 16 11.67 -8.43 -17.94
N LYS A 17 11.35 -9.41 -17.12
CA LYS A 17 9.98 -9.66 -16.66
C LYS A 17 9.57 -8.63 -15.61
N LEU A 18 10.47 -8.30 -14.69
CA LEU A 18 10.23 -7.23 -13.72
C LEU A 18 9.93 -5.90 -14.41
N ARG A 19 10.70 -5.50 -15.43
CA ARG A 19 10.45 -4.30 -16.23
C ARG A 19 9.08 -4.30 -16.90
N LYS A 20 8.63 -5.42 -17.44
CA LYS A 20 7.29 -5.53 -18.04
C LYS A 20 6.18 -5.26 -17.01
N ASN A 21 6.32 -5.79 -15.80
CA ASN A 21 5.38 -5.51 -14.73
C ASN A 21 5.40 -4.01 -14.36
N LEU A 22 6.59 -3.44 -14.24
CA LEU A 22 6.77 -2.03 -13.92
C LEU A 22 6.22 -1.09 -15.00
N GLU A 23 6.31 -1.48 -16.29
CA GLU A 23 5.71 -0.74 -17.40
C GLU A 23 4.18 -0.72 -17.31
N ILE A 24 3.54 -1.83 -16.91
CA ILE A 24 2.09 -1.90 -16.67
C ILE A 24 1.70 -0.94 -15.53
N LEU A 25 2.41 -1.01 -14.40
CA LEU A 25 2.17 -0.14 -13.25
C LEU A 25 2.37 1.34 -13.60
N LYS A 26 3.45 1.63 -14.34
CA LYS A 26 3.71 2.99 -14.82
C LYS A 26 2.59 3.51 -15.73
N LYS A 27 2.06 2.66 -16.61
CA LYS A 27 0.94 3.04 -17.47
C LYS A 27 -0.29 3.45 -16.66
N VAL A 28 -0.69 2.68 -15.66
CA VAL A 28 -1.81 3.04 -14.76
C VAL A 28 -1.56 4.39 -14.10
N LYS A 29 -0.33 4.61 -13.62
CA LYS A 29 0.07 5.88 -13.01
C LYS A 29 0.01 7.05 -14.00
N ASP A 30 0.55 6.87 -15.21
CA ASP A 30 0.56 7.93 -16.23
C ASP A 30 -0.86 8.27 -16.70
N ASP A 31 -1.74 7.28 -16.81
CA ASP A 31 -3.11 7.45 -17.29
C ASP A 31 -4.05 8.07 -16.25
N THR A 32 -3.77 7.89 -14.95
CA THR A 32 -4.66 8.36 -13.87
C THR A 32 -4.06 9.47 -13.00
N GLY A 33 -2.74 9.64 -13.02
CA GLY A 33 -2.06 10.53 -12.09
C GLY A 33 -2.01 10.02 -10.64
N CYS A 34 -2.41 8.78 -10.38
CA CYS A 34 -2.26 8.18 -9.05
C CYS A 34 -0.79 7.94 -8.71
N LYS A 35 -0.52 7.69 -7.44
CA LYS A 35 0.81 7.30 -6.96
C LYS A 35 0.85 5.81 -6.63
N ILE A 36 1.93 5.16 -6.99
CA ILE A 36 2.12 3.72 -6.78
C ILE A 36 3.37 3.48 -5.94
N LEU A 37 3.20 2.79 -4.82
CA LEU A 37 4.25 2.45 -3.87
C LEU A 37 4.52 0.95 -3.86
N LEU A 38 5.79 0.56 -3.79
CA LEU A 38 6.16 -0.84 -3.58
C LEU A 38 5.84 -1.27 -2.14
N ALA A 39 5.00 -2.29 -1.97
CA ALA A 39 4.82 -2.92 -0.65
C ALA A 39 5.99 -3.86 -0.34
N GLN A 40 6.92 -3.40 0.50
CA GLN A 40 8.17 -4.11 0.80
C GLN A 40 7.96 -5.47 1.46
N LYS A 41 6.89 -5.64 2.25
CA LYS A 41 6.55 -6.93 2.88
C LYS A 41 6.38 -8.08 1.87
N ALA A 42 6.01 -7.78 0.62
CA ALA A 42 5.85 -8.78 -0.44
C ALA A 42 7.09 -8.91 -1.32
N PHE A 43 7.83 -7.83 -1.53
CA PHE A 43 9.05 -7.83 -2.33
C PHE A 43 10.07 -6.83 -1.77
N SER A 44 11.06 -7.32 -1.07
CA SER A 44 12.14 -6.53 -0.44
C SER A 44 13.52 -6.81 -1.00
N ASN A 45 13.60 -7.28 -2.27
CA ASN A 45 14.89 -7.42 -2.94
C ASN A 45 15.43 -6.03 -3.32
N PHE A 46 16.16 -5.42 -2.39
CA PHE A 46 16.64 -4.05 -2.49
C PHE A 46 17.64 -3.80 -3.61
N PHE A 47 18.26 -4.81 -4.18
CA PHE A 47 19.10 -4.67 -5.38
C PHE A 47 18.29 -4.15 -6.57
N GLU A 48 17.00 -4.45 -6.63
CA GLU A 48 16.09 -3.98 -7.67
C GLU A 48 15.47 -2.59 -7.39
N TYR A 49 15.66 -2.03 -6.21
CA TYR A 49 15.04 -0.75 -5.84
C TYR A 49 15.45 0.43 -6.74
N PRO A 50 16.72 0.54 -7.20
CA PRO A 50 17.07 1.58 -8.17
C PRO A 50 16.34 1.43 -9.51
N LEU A 51 16.03 0.21 -9.94
CA LEU A 51 15.22 -0.06 -11.12
C LEU A 51 13.75 0.28 -10.85
N ILE A 52 13.17 -0.26 -9.77
CA ILE A 52 11.77 -0.05 -9.40
C ILE A 52 11.47 1.44 -9.22
N GLY A 53 12.37 2.18 -8.59
CA GLY A 53 12.26 3.62 -8.37
C GLY A 53 12.24 4.47 -9.66
N GLN A 54 12.60 3.93 -10.82
CA GLN A 54 12.41 4.62 -12.11
C GLN A 54 10.94 4.63 -12.55
N TYR A 55 10.12 3.74 -12.02
CA TYR A 55 8.73 3.55 -12.42
C TYR A 55 7.75 3.95 -11.31
N LEU A 56 8.03 3.58 -10.06
CA LEU A 56 7.16 3.80 -8.91
C LEU A 56 7.54 5.08 -8.13
N ASP A 57 6.61 5.55 -7.31
CA ASP A 57 6.75 6.80 -6.54
C ASP A 57 7.51 6.62 -5.23
N GLY A 58 7.57 5.40 -4.71
CA GLY A 58 8.23 5.11 -3.45
C GLY A 58 7.95 3.71 -2.91
N THR A 59 8.00 3.59 -1.59
CA THR A 59 7.81 2.35 -0.85
C THR A 59 6.73 2.51 0.23
N THR A 60 6.10 1.40 0.61
CA THR A 60 5.34 1.31 1.85
C THR A 60 5.94 0.24 2.75
N ALA A 61 6.05 0.56 4.03
CA ALA A 61 6.73 -0.21 5.06
C ALA A 61 5.77 -0.66 6.15
N SER A 62 6.02 -1.84 6.72
CA SER A 62 5.25 -2.41 7.83
C SER A 62 5.90 -2.13 9.20
N GLY A 63 6.96 -1.35 9.24
CA GLY A 63 7.68 -0.96 10.45
C GLY A 63 9.04 -0.33 10.15
N LEU A 64 9.81 -0.05 11.22
CA LEU A 64 11.05 0.72 11.15
C LEU A 64 12.08 0.15 10.16
N PHE A 65 12.31 -1.17 10.17
CA PHE A 65 13.38 -1.77 9.33
C PHE A 65 13.07 -1.71 7.85
N GLU A 66 11.80 -1.92 7.45
CA GLU A 66 11.38 -1.72 6.07
C GLU A 66 11.43 -0.23 5.70
N ALA A 67 11.04 0.67 6.62
CA ALA A 67 11.12 2.11 6.39
C ALA A 67 12.57 2.54 6.12
N LYS A 68 13.54 2.08 6.92
CA LYS A 68 14.96 2.30 6.68
C LYS A 68 15.42 1.78 5.32
N LEU A 69 15.00 0.56 4.98
CA LEU A 69 15.35 -0.06 3.71
C LEU A 69 14.85 0.77 2.51
N GLY A 70 13.58 1.21 2.55
CA GLY A 70 13.00 2.07 1.51
C GLY A 70 13.71 3.42 1.40
N TYR A 71 13.92 4.07 2.54
CA TYR A 71 14.63 5.35 2.63
C TYR A 71 16.06 5.27 2.07
N GLU A 72 16.85 4.27 2.49
CA GLU A 72 18.26 4.15 2.09
C GLU A 72 18.45 3.64 0.65
N LYS A 73 17.58 2.75 0.16
CA LYS A 73 17.79 2.02 -1.10
C LYS A 73 16.97 2.54 -2.26
N MET A 74 15.77 3.09 -2.02
CA MET A 74 14.97 3.72 -3.06
C MET A 74 15.07 5.23 -3.05
N GLY A 75 15.07 5.87 -1.86
CA GLY A 75 15.25 7.31 -1.69
C GLY A 75 14.13 8.14 -2.31
N LYS A 76 12.90 7.64 -2.24
CA LYS A 76 11.66 8.28 -2.72
C LYS A 76 10.63 8.32 -1.60
N GLU A 77 9.36 8.63 -1.91
CA GLU A 77 8.30 8.62 -0.88
C GLU A 77 8.32 7.32 -0.08
N ASN A 78 8.27 7.44 1.24
CA ASN A 78 8.35 6.32 2.17
C ASN A 78 7.16 6.40 3.12
N HIS A 79 6.17 5.55 2.91
CA HIS A 79 4.98 5.47 3.73
C HIS A 79 5.12 4.35 4.76
N VAL A 80 4.55 4.54 5.94
CA VAL A 80 4.61 3.52 6.99
C VAL A 80 3.22 3.26 7.57
N PHE A 81 2.81 1.99 7.56
CA PHE A 81 1.67 1.50 8.30
C PHE A 81 2.08 0.31 9.16
N ALA A 82 1.78 0.36 10.45
CA ALA A 82 1.87 -0.78 11.35
C ALA A 82 0.64 -0.86 12.25
N PRO A 83 0.20 -2.07 12.65
CA PRO A 83 -0.90 -2.22 13.60
C PRO A 83 -0.63 -1.55 14.95
N ALA A 84 0.64 -1.45 15.32
CA ALA A 84 1.11 -0.73 16.51
C ALA A 84 2.53 -0.20 16.30
N PHE A 85 2.84 0.95 16.85
CA PHE A 85 4.17 1.54 16.85
C PHE A 85 4.78 1.46 18.25
N LYS A 86 6.05 1.07 18.33
CA LYS A 86 6.82 1.18 19.57
C LYS A 86 7.20 2.64 19.82
N GLU A 87 7.06 3.08 21.04
CA GLU A 87 7.44 4.43 21.45
C GLU A 87 8.92 4.75 21.16
N SER A 88 9.78 3.76 21.30
CA SER A 88 11.22 3.89 21.02
C SER A 88 11.56 3.98 19.52
N GLU A 89 10.62 3.67 18.63
CA GLU A 89 10.86 3.64 17.16
C GLU A 89 10.19 4.81 16.44
N ILE A 90 9.14 5.42 17.04
CA ILE A 90 8.32 6.42 16.34
C ILE A 90 9.13 7.65 15.91
N GLY A 91 10.09 8.07 16.73
CA GLY A 91 10.96 9.21 16.42
C GLY A 91 11.79 8.96 15.16
N GLU A 92 12.42 7.79 15.07
CA GLU A 92 13.24 7.43 13.91
C GLU A 92 12.39 7.20 12.66
N ILE A 93 11.18 6.61 12.79
CA ILE A 93 10.25 6.46 11.68
C ILE A 93 9.85 7.82 11.10
N THR A 94 9.50 8.79 11.96
CA THR A 94 9.08 10.13 11.51
C THR A 94 10.20 10.95 10.88
N ASP A 95 11.46 10.62 11.14
CA ASP A 95 12.61 11.28 10.50
C ASP A 95 12.86 10.78 9.05
N ILE A 96 12.26 9.66 8.65
CA ILE A 96 12.52 8.98 7.38
C ILE A 96 11.26 8.64 6.57
N CYS A 97 10.08 9.10 6.97
CA CYS A 97 8.84 8.87 6.23
C CYS A 97 8.09 10.16 5.94
N GLU A 98 7.40 10.19 4.81
CA GLU A 98 6.51 11.28 4.42
C GLU A 98 5.09 11.06 4.95
N HIS A 99 4.61 9.81 4.98
CA HIS A 99 3.28 9.47 5.47
C HIS A 99 3.34 8.39 6.56
N LEU A 100 2.60 8.62 7.65
CA LEU A 100 2.42 7.66 8.72
C LEU A 100 0.93 7.34 8.90
N VAL A 101 0.57 6.07 8.81
CA VAL A 101 -0.81 5.62 8.94
C VAL A 101 -1.00 4.90 10.28
N PHE A 102 -1.90 5.42 11.10
CA PHE A 102 -2.27 4.80 12.38
C PHE A 102 -3.37 3.76 12.21
N ASN A 103 -3.36 2.75 13.05
CA ASN A 103 -4.36 1.69 13.07
C ASN A 103 -5.51 1.96 14.05
N SER A 104 -5.38 2.95 14.91
CA SER A 104 -6.39 3.32 15.92
C SER A 104 -6.31 4.79 16.29
N PHE A 105 -7.43 5.34 16.75
CA PHE A 105 -7.46 6.71 17.25
C PHE A 105 -6.65 6.92 18.55
N SER A 106 -6.44 5.88 19.34
CA SER A 106 -5.56 5.98 20.52
C SER A 106 -4.10 6.22 20.14
N GLN A 107 -3.64 5.61 19.03
CA GLN A 107 -2.31 5.92 18.48
C GLN A 107 -2.27 7.33 17.89
N LEU A 108 -3.31 7.74 17.16
CA LEU A 108 -3.43 9.10 16.64
C LEU A 108 -3.36 10.13 17.76
N GLU A 109 -4.15 9.98 18.82
CA GLU A 109 -4.12 10.89 19.99
C GLU A 109 -2.72 11.00 20.61
N LYS A 110 -2.02 9.87 20.69
CA LYS A 110 -0.69 9.83 21.30
C LYS A 110 0.40 10.50 20.46
N TYR A 111 0.34 10.37 19.14
CA TYR A 111 1.49 10.70 18.29
C TYR A 111 1.21 11.79 17.23
N ALA A 112 -0.05 12.21 17.01
CA ALA A 112 -0.38 13.13 15.92
C ALA A 112 0.39 14.45 16.00
N ASP A 113 0.42 15.09 17.16
CA ASP A 113 1.05 16.39 17.32
C ASP A 113 2.57 16.28 17.10
N PHE A 114 3.22 15.23 17.61
CA PHE A 114 4.62 14.95 17.35
C PHE A 114 4.92 14.71 15.86
N CYS A 115 4.07 13.93 15.16
CA CYS A 115 4.24 13.71 13.71
C CYS A 115 4.10 15.01 12.92
N LYS A 116 3.12 15.85 13.29
CA LYS A 116 2.91 17.16 12.64
C LYS A 116 4.09 18.13 12.84
N GLU A 117 4.67 18.17 14.03
CA GLU A 117 5.88 18.95 14.30
C GLU A 117 7.06 18.51 13.42
N LYS A 118 7.12 17.23 13.05
CA LYS A 118 8.11 16.68 12.12
C LYS A 118 7.75 16.87 10.64
N GLY A 119 6.58 17.42 10.34
CA GLY A 119 6.10 17.61 8.97
C GLY A 119 5.61 16.32 8.29
N VAL A 120 5.34 15.26 9.05
CA VAL A 120 4.83 13.99 8.54
C VAL A 120 3.33 14.08 8.32
N SER A 121 2.86 13.69 7.14
CA SER A 121 1.44 13.57 6.82
C SER A 121 0.85 12.33 7.49
N ILE A 122 -0.27 12.49 8.20
CA ILE A 122 -0.86 11.42 9.00
C ILE A 122 -2.22 10.98 8.52
N GLY A 123 -2.41 9.65 8.51
CA GLY A 123 -3.67 9.03 8.16
C GLY A 123 -4.15 8.00 9.18
N ILE A 124 -5.37 7.57 8.97
CA ILE A 124 -5.98 6.48 9.71
C ILE A 124 -6.36 5.34 8.76
N ARG A 125 -6.02 4.10 9.12
CA ARG A 125 -6.53 2.93 8.43
C ARG A 125 -7.96 2.67 8.86
N VAL A 126 -8.88 2.62 7.90
CA VAL A 126 -10.28 2.26 8.13
C VAL A 126 -10.55 0.82 7.70
N ASN A 127 -11.53 0.19 8.35
CA ASN A 127 -12.04 -1.12 8.00
C ASN A 127 -13.49 -0.96 7.55
N PRO A 128 -13.79 -1.14 6.25
CA PRO A 128 -15.15 -1.03 5.75
C PRO A 128 -16.04 -2.22 6.13
N GLU A 129 -15.51 -3.26 6.80
CA GLU A 129 -16.24 -4.48 7.17
C GLU A 129 -16.92 -5.11 5.95
N CYS A 130 -16.23 -5.05 4.81
CA CYS A 130 -16.64 -5.62 3.54
C CYS A 130 -15.49 -6.48 3.02
N SER A 131 -15.73 -7.77 2.86
CA SER A 131 -14.76 -8.74 2.38
C SER A 131 -15.22 -9.36 1.07
N THR A 132 -14.26 -9.61 0.19
CA THR A 132 -14.42 -10.36 -1.05
C THR A 132 -13.49 -11.59 -1.09
N GLN A 133 -12.88 -11.98 0.05
CA GLN A 133 -11.89 -13.06 0.12
C GLN A 133 -12.48 -14.48 -0.02
N GLY A 134 -13.81 -14.64 0.02
CA GLY A 134 -14.45 -15.94 -0.13
C GLY A 134 -13.96 -16.94 0.91
N ASP A 135 -13.45 -18.10 0.46
CA ASP A 135 -12.97 -19.19 1.31
C ASP A 135 -11.58 -18.93 1.95
N HIS A 136 -10.93 -17.80 1.64
CA HIS A 136 -9.61 -17.45 2.14
C HIS A 136 -9.64 -16.58 3.40
N ALA A 137 -10.50 -16.91 4.36
CA ALA A 137 -10.73 -16.12 5.59
C ALA A 137 -9.46 -15.80 6.39
N ILE A 138 -8.42 -16.62 6.31
CA ILE A 138 -7.14 -16.38 6.99
C ILE A 138 -6.40 -15.12 6.46
N TYR A 139 -6.66 -14.74 5.22
CA TYR A 139 -6.05 -13.55 4.57
C TYR A 139 -7.01 -12.37 4.52
N ASP A 140 -8.20 -12.49 5.12
CA ASP A 140 -9.22 -11.46 5.10
C ASP A 140 -8.95 -10.36 6.13
N PRO A 141 -8.52 -9.16 5.70
CA PRO A 141 -8.27 -8.05 6.61
C PRO A 141 -9.56 -7.43 7.17
N CYS A 142 -10.72 -7.76 6.58
CA CYS A 142 -12.03 -7.25 6.96
C CYS A 142 -12.92 -8.28 7.65
N ALA A 143 -12.38 -9.46 7.99
CA ALA A 143 -13.10 -10.50 8.72
C ALA A 143 -13.66 -9.98 10.05
N PRO A 144 -14.80 -10.52 10.54
CA PRO A 144 -15.32 -10.19 11.85
C PRO A 144 -14.25 -10.36 12.95
N GLY A 145 -14.05 -9.33 13.77
CA GLY A 145 -13.03 -9.34 14.82
C GLY A 145 -11.61 -9.03 14.34
N SER A 146 -11.42 -8.64 13.08
CA SER A 146 -10.11 -8.17 12.59
C SER A 146 -9.61 -6.99 13.42
N ARG A 147 -8.32 -7.03 13.78
CA ARG A 147 -7.64 -5.92 14.47
C ARG A 147 -7.18 -4.80 13.53
N LEU A 148 -7.36 -4.97 12.22
CA LEU A 148 -6.78 -4.10 11.19
C LEU A 148 -7.77 -3.04 10.76
N GLY A 149 -7.44 -1.79 11.09
CA GLY A 149 -8.23 -0.62 10.75
C GLY A 149 -9.40 -0.33 11.71
N VAL A 150 -9.88 0.89 11.65
CA VAL A 150 -10.99 1.39 12.47
C VAL A 150 -12.31 1.16 11.74
N THR A 151 -13.25 0.49 12.38
CA THR A 151 -14.64 0.35 11.87
C THR A 151 -15.40 1.66 12.05
N LEU A 152 -16.49 1.85 11.31
CA LEU A 152 -17.33 3.05 11.46
C LEU A 152 -17.85 3.24 12.90
N ALA A 153 -18.19 2.14 13.58
CA ALA A 153 -18.66 2.17 14.96
C ALA A 153 -17.61 2.70 15.96
N ASN A 154 -16.33 2.56 15.64
CA ASN A 154 -15.21 3.03 16.46
C ASN A 154 -14.55 4.30 15.92
N PHE A 155 -15.13 4.92 14.91
CA PHE A 155 -14.57 6.12 14.28
C PHE A 155 -14.80 7.34 15.17
N ARG A 156 -13.74 8.12 15.41
CA ARG A 156 -13.74 9.32 16.27
C ARG A 156 -13.82 10.58 15.39
N GLU A 157 -15.03 11.07 15.18
CA GLU A 157 -15.28 12.29 14.37
C GLU A 157 -14.60 13.53 14.95
N ASP A 158 -14.48 13.59 16.26
CA ASP A 158 -13.83 14.67 17.00
C ASP A 158 -12.32 14.77 16.77
N LEU A 159 -11.69 13.75 16.19
CA LEU A 159 -10.26 13.71 15.89
C LEU A 159 -9.94 13.78 14.39
N VAL A 160 -10.96 13.83 13.54
CA VAL A 160 -10.78 13.78 12.08
C VAL A 160 -9.99 14.97 11.53
N GLU A 161 -10.07 16.13 12.19
CA GLU A 161 -9.29 17.32 11.82
C GLU A 161 -7.77 17.16 11.96
N LYS A 162 -7.32 16.16 12.74
CA LYS A 162 -5.92 15.83 12.85
C LYS A 162 -5.39 15.02 11.67
N LEU A 163 -6.26 14.44 10.85
CA LEU A 163 -5.91 13.58 9.72
C LEU A 163 -5.62 14.41 8.47
N ASP A 164 -4.69 13.93 7.65
CA ASP A 164 -4.42 14.42 6.30
C ASP A 164 -4.90 13.41 5.23
N GLY A 165 -5.18 12.16 5.62
CA GLY A 165 -5.64 11.14 4.70
C GLY A 165 -6.30 9.93 5.35
N ILE A 166 -6.88 9.10 4.47
CA ILE A 166 -7.51 7.83 4.85
C ILE A 166 -6.83 6.70 4.08
N HIS A 167 -6.61 5.59 4.75
CA HIS A 167 -6.07 4.37 4.18
C HIS A 167 -7.05 3.22 4.42
N PHE A 168 -7.20 2.34 3.44
CA PHE A 168 -7.81 1.03 3.62
C PHE A 168 -7.00 -0.05 2.89
N HIS A 169 -7.13 -1.30 3.32
CA HIS A 169 -6.50 -2.44 2.66
C HIS A 169 -7.44 -3.62 2.83
N THR A 170 -8.18 -3.95 1.79
CA THR A 170 -9.26 -4.94 1.80
C THR A 170 -8.94 -6.16 0.94
N LEU A 171 -7.95 -6.06 0.05
CA LEU A 171 -7.63 -7.07 -0.94
C LEU A 171 -6.41 -7.92 -0.57
N CYS A 172 -6.39 -9.15 -1.07
CA CYS A 172 -5.23 -10.02 -1.11
C CYS A 172 -5.30 -10.84 -2.40
N GLU A 173 -4.38 -10.55 -3.35
CA GLU A 173 -4.29 -11.22 -4.65
C GLU A 173 -5.58 -11.19 -5.50
N GLN A 174 -6.29 -10.06 -5.47
CA GLN A 174 -7.60 -9.93 -6.10
C GLN A 174 -7.60 -8.99 -7.30
N ASN A 175 -8.67 -9.07 -8.09
CA ASN A 175 -8.91 -8.26 -9.28
C ASN A 175 -9.64 -6.95 -8.93
N SER A 176 -9.82 -6.09 -9.91
CA SER A 176 -10.42 -4.76 -9.74
C SER A 176 -11.94 -4.75 -9.49
N ASP A 177 -12.66 -5.83 -9.76
CA ASP A 177 -14.06 -5.99 -9.36
C ASP A 177 -14.21 -6.15 -7.84
N ASP A 178 -13.27 -6.84 -7.20
CA ASP A 178 -13.18 -6.90 -5.74
C ASP A 178 -12.88 -5.51 -5.15
N LEU A 179 -11.98 -4.74 -5.80
CA LEU A 179 -11.74 -3.36 -5.42
C LEU A 179 -13.02 -2.52 -5.52
N GLU A 180 -13.71 -2.56 -6.65
CA GLU A 180 -14.96 -1.79 -6.88
C GLU A 180 -15.99 -2.08 -5.79
N THR A 181 -16.14 -3.37 -5.42
CA THR A 181 -17.05 -3.81 -4.36
C THR A 181 -16.66 -3.23 -2.99
N THR A 182 -15.39 -3.37 -2.60
CA THR A 182 -14.92 -2.90 -1.29
C THR A 182 -14.80 -1.38 -1.23
N LEU A 183 -14.47 -0.73 -2.33
CA LEU A 183 -14.41 0.72 -2.45
C LEU A 183 -15.78 1.35 -2.22
N LYS A 184 -16.85 0.78 -2.77
CA LYS A 184 -18.21 1.21 -2.50
C LYS A 184 -18.55 1.17 -1.01
N ALA A 185 -18.14 0.11 -0.32
CA ALA A 185 -18.34 0.02 1.14
C ALA A 185 -17.52 1.07 1.92
N VAL A 186 -16.34 1.46 1.42
CA VAL A 186 -15.56 2.58 1.97
C VAL A 186 -16.30 3.89 1.75
N GLU A 187 -16.84 4.14 0.57
CA GLU A 187 -17.59 5.36 0.28
C GLU A 187 -18.88 5.47 1.12
N ASP A 188 -19.65 4.38 1.21
CA ASP A 188 -20.89 4.33 1.98
C ASP A 188 -20.65 4.65 3.47
N LYS A 189 -19.53 4.19 4.04
CA LYS A 189 -19.22 4.36 5.47
C LYS A 189 -18.38 5.61 5.76
N PHE A 190 -17.39 5.91 4.92
CA PHE A 190 -16.37 6.93 5.20
C PHE A 190 -16.35 8.08 4.19
N GLY A 191 -17.18 8.06 3.14
CA GLY A 191 -17.20 9.09 2.09
C GLY A 191 -17.43 10.50 2.61
N LYS A 192 -18.22 10.67 3.67
CA LYS A 192 -18.43 11.99 4.30
C LYS A 192 -17.14 12.58 4.87
N TYR A 193 -16.21 11.74 5.34
CA TYR A 193 -14.93 12.20 5.87
C TYR A 193 -13.93 12.48 4.76
N LEU A 194 -13.97 11.73 3.65
CA LEU A 194 -13.16 12.01 2.46
C LEU A 194 -13.45 13.40 1.85
N LYS A 195 -14.65 13.94 2.06
CA LYS A 195 -15.03 15.30 1.60
C LYS A 195 -14.50 16.44 2.46
N LEU A 196 -13.87 16.13 3.58
CA LEU A 196 -13.38 17.18 4.48
C LEU A 196 -12.12 17.86 3.88
N PRO A 197 -12.00 19.18 4.02
CA PRO A 197 -10.94 19.94 3.35
C PRO A 197 -9.52 19.64 3.83
N ASN A 198 -9.37 19.04 5.00
CA ASN A 198 -8.09 18.59 5.53
C ASN A 198 -7.63 17.26 4.93
N ILE A 199 -8.55 16.43 4.42
CA ILE A 199 -8.19 15.14 3.79
C ILE A 199 -7.67 15.41 2.38
N LYS A 200 -6.41 15.07 2.14
CA LYS A 200 -5.67 15.33 0.90
C LYS A 200 -5.37 14.07 0.10
N TRP A 201 -5.44 12.93 0.72
CA TRP A 201 -5.11 11.67 0.06
C TRP A 201 -5.97 10.50 0.56
N LEU A 202 -6.16 9.56 -0.36
CA LEU A 202 -6.73 8.25 -0.11
C LEU A 202 -5.73 7.17 -0.55
N ASN A 203 -5.37 6.28 0.36
CA ASN A 203 -4.55 5.13 0.05
C ASN A 203 -5.42 3.88 0.04
N MET A 204 -5.53 3.24 -1.12
CA MET A 204 -6.36 2.05 -1.33
C MET A 204 -5.64 0.75 -0.98
N GLY A 205 -4.45 0.83 -0.39
CA GLY A 205 -3.67 -0.31 0.08
C GLY A 205 -3.13 -1.20 -1.04
N GLY A 206 -2.78 -2.41 -0.67
CA GLY A 206 -2.24 -3.44 -1.55
C GLY A 206 -3.23 -4.56 -1.88
N GLY A 207 -2.68 -5.69 -2.34
CA GLY A 207 -3.48 -6.86 -2.74
C GLY A 207 -4.03 -6.80 -4.15
N HIS A 208 -3.74 -5.72 -4.88
CA HIS A 208 -4.11 -5.54 -6.29
C HIS A 208 -3.17 -6.34 -7.21
N HIS A 209 -3.68 -7.32 -7.92
CA HIS A 209 -2.90 -8.15 -8.85
C HIS A 209 -2.76 -7.52 -10.25
N ILE A 210 -2.42 -6.24 -10.31
CA ILE A 210 -2.46 -5.37 -11.50
C ILE A 210 -1.72 -5.96 -12.71
N THR A 211 -0.65 -6.71 -12.49
CA THR A 211 0.21 -7.27 -13.56
C THR A 211 -0.21 -8.68 -13.98
N ARG A 212 -1.28 -9.23 -13.42
CA ARG A 212 -1.86 -10.49 -13.85
C ARG A 212 -2.56 -10.32 -15.19
N ASN A 213 -2.44 -11.31 -16.07
CA ASN A 213 -2.93 -11.21 -17.45
C ASN A 213 -4.45 -10.97 -17.59
N ASP A 214 -5.23 -11.41 -16.61
CA ASP A 214 -6.69 -11.30 -16.57
C ASP A 214 -7.17 -10.14 -15.67
N TYR A 215 -6.27 -9.25 -15.25
CA TYR A 215 -6.64 -8.10 -14.44
C TYR A 215 -7.29 -7.00 -15.31
N ASP A 216 -8.46 -6.51 -14.90
CA ASP A 216 -9.16 -5.42 -15.56
C ASP A 216 -8.58 -4.06 -15.14
N ILE A 217 -7.57 -3.60 -15.90
CA ILE A 217 -6.89 -2.32 -15.68
C ILE A 217 -7.85 -1.15 -15.87
N ASP A 218 -8.72 -1.21 -16.89
CA ASP A 218 -9.66 -0.12 -17.18
C ASP A 218 -10.61 0.13 -15.99
N ARG A 219 -11.02 -0.94 -15.30
CA ARG A 219 -11.84 -0.81 -14.09
C ARG A 219 -11.05 -0.19 -12.95
N LEU A 220 -9.80 -0.61 -12.73
CA LEU A 220 -8.93 0.02 -11.72
C LEU A 220 -8.81 1.52 -11.97
N GLU A 221 -8.53 1.91 -13.20
CA GLU A 221 -8.40 3.32 -13.58
C GLU A 221 -9.69 4.11 -13.37
N ARG A 222 -10.85 3.51 -13.68
CA ARG A 222 -12.15 4.13 -13.38
C ARG A 222 -12.35 4.32 -11.87
N CYS A 223 -12.01 3.33 -11.05
CA CYS A 223 -12.07 3.46 -9.59
C CYS A 223 -11.17 4.59 -9.09
N ILE A 224 -9.94 4.67 -9.58
CA ILE A 224 -8.99 5.72 -9.21
C ILE A 224 -9.53 7.11 -9.57
N ARG A 225 -9.92 7.32 -10.84
CA ARG A 225 -10.46 8.60 -11.31
C ARG A 225 -11.72 9.00 -10.56
N HIS A 226 -12.62 8.05 -10.30
CA HIS A 226 -13.83 8.30 -9.51
C HIS A 226 -13.51 8.90 -8.14
N MET A 227 -12.54 8.34 -7.42
CA MET A 227 -12.15 8.85 -6.11
C MET A 227 -11.48 10.23 -6.19
N GLN A 228 -10.61 10.44 -7.17
CA GLN A 228 -9.95 11.72 -7.40
C GLN A 228 -10.98 12.83 -7.70
N GLU A 229 -11.90 12.57 -8.63
CA GLU A 229 -12.91 13.54 -9.08
C GLU A 229 -13.99 13.82 -8.01
N THR A 230 -14.38 12.79 -7.25
CA THR A 230 -15.46 12.91 -6.25
C THR A 230 -14.99 13.59 -4.97
N TYR A 231 -13.73 13.37 -4.57
CA TYR A 231 -13.22 13.77 -3.26
C TYR A 231 -12.06 14.77 -3.32
N ASP A 232 -11.53 15.09 -4.50
CA ASP A 232 -10.37 15.98 -4.69
C ASP A 232 -9.14 15.51 -3.87
N VAL A 233 -8.83 14.22 -3.96
CA VAL A 233 -7.74 13.58 -3.23
C VAL A 233 -6.69 12.98 -4.15
N ILE A 234 -5.45 12.92 -3.68
CA ILE A 234 -4.41 12.10 -4.30
C ILE A 234 -4.70 10.64 -3.96
N VAL A 235 -4.76 9.77 -4.97
CA VAL A 235 -4.96 8.33 -4.76
C VAL A 235 -3.62 7.61 -4.77
N TYR A 236 -3.40 6.76 -3.77
CA TYR A 236 -2.27 5.84 -3.66
C TYR A 236 -2.73 4.38 -3.78
N VAL A 237 -1.90 3.53 -4.39
CA VAL A 237 -2.02 2.07 -4.35
C VAL A 237 -0.68 1.45 -3.98
N GLU A 238 -0.71 0.32 -3.27
CA GLU A 238 0.46 -0.33 -2.69
C GLU A 238 0.62 -1.78 -3.20
N PRO A 239 0.78 -2.02 -4.51
CA PRO A 239 1.02 -3.36 -5.01
C PRO A 239 2.34 -3.92 -4.44
N GLY A 240 2.32 -5.16 -4.04
CA GLY A 240 3.49 -5.90 -3.60
C GLY A 240 3.85 -6.99 -4.57
N GLU A 241 3.17 -8.12 -4.51
CA GLU A 241 3.39 -9.27 -5.38
C GLU A 241 3.30 -8.91 -6.86
N ALA A 242 2.33 -8.08 -7.26
CA ALA A 242 2.16 -7.65 -8.64
C ALA A 242 3.44 -7.01 -9.24
N VAL A 243 4.29 -6.39 -8.43
CA VAL A 243 5.55 -5.80 -8.90
C VAL A 243 6.49 -6.88 -9.45
N ALA A 244 6.62 -8.01 -8.74
CA ALA A 244 7.56 -9.08 -9.09
C ALA A 244 6.89 -10.35 -9.61
N LEU A 245 5.59 -10.30 -9.94
CA LEU A 245 4.82 -11.46 -10.39
C LEU A 245 5.48 -12.14 -11.59
N ASN A 246 5.73 -13.46 -11.45
CA ASN A 246 6.39 -14.29 -12.47
C ASN A 246 7.81 -13.83 -12.88
N ALA A 247 8.45 -12.93 -12.14
CA ALA A 247 9.80 -12.44 -12.41
C ALA A 247 10.88 -13.14 -11.59
N GLY A 248 10.51 -13.98 -10.61
CA GLY A 248 11.44 -14.71 -9.76
C GLY A 248 11.46 -16.22 -10.01
N TYR A 249 12.61 -16.84 -9.81
CA TYR A 249 12.81 -18.29 -9.90
C TYR A 249 13.65 -18.81 -8.75
N LEU A 250 13.30 -19.98 -8.25
CA LEU A 250 14.20 -20.79 -7.43
C LEU A 250 14.91 -21.80 -8.33
N VAL A 251 16.23 -21.72 -8.40
CA VAL A 251 17.07 -22.66 -9.16
C VAL A 251 17.72 -23.64 -8.19
N THR A 252 17.50 -24.92 -8.42
CA THR A 252 18.05 -26.01 -7.60
C THR A 252 18.65 -27.09 -8.48
N GLU A 253 19.51 -27.94 -7.89
CA GLU A 253 20.06 -29.11 -8.53
C GLU A 253 19.42 -30.38 -7.96
N VAL A 254 19.10 -31.33 -8.84
CA VAL A 254 18.64 -32.67 -8.45
C VAL A 254 19.87 -33.53 -8.22
N MET A 255 20.02 -34.06 -6.99
CA MET A 255 21.13 -34.92 -6.58
C MET A 255 20.80 -36.41 -6.72
#